data_b447882633a1a72b7615977ce41bc5dd
#
_entry.id   b447882633a1a72b7615977ce41bc5dd
#
_cell.length_a   1.000
_cell.length_b   1.000
_cell.length_c   1.000
_cell.angle_alpha   90.00
_cell.angle_beta   90.00
_cell.angle_gamma   90.00
#
_symmetry.space_group_name_H-M   'P 1'
#
loop_
_entity.id
_entity.type
_entity.pdbx_description
1 polymer ?
#
loop_
_entity_poly.entity_id
_entity_poly.type
_entity_poly.pdbx_seq_one_letter_code
_entity_poly.pdbx_strand_id
1 'polypeptide(L)'
;MTRISFTDLEHMLADVDISDEDIAEYLEFLPNDDNPFEPLARPDPDKVEVRGPLEEFQAEAAVASRAVSTWARWRRRRRFERALRDNSKPILYAEGDSWLQFPFLYKDLVDQLDADHLIHCTSQPGDTLKNMVFSRRGSEYLRELNDLLRNRQLPVKAFLFSGAGNDVVGVDDNGEATLARIVRRYEPSQSIEWHIETDGLIETLAFIEKAYLKVLNDIEESFSTAEFPDFRVVIHGYDYSPTRGVPDGDPKRPRYARDWTGKPLTDLGFPDNATASKVVAVLIDRLNELTARVCGAFPRAVFADLRGAVSANAWADELHPNNTGFANAAEKFRTFL
;
A
#
# COMPACT_ATOMS: atom_id res chain seq x y z
N MET A 1 -10.60 27.88 -15.60
CA MET A 1 -11.53 26.73 -15.64
C MET A 1 -12.78 27.10 -14.89
N THR A 2 -13.95 26.65 -15.32
CA THR A 2 -15.20 26.87 -14.57
C THR A 2 -15.19 25.93 -13.35
N ARG A 3 -15.41 26.47 -12.16
CA ARG A 3 -15.54 25.66 -10.94
C ARG A 3 -16.78 24.79 -11.03
N ILE A 4 -16.72 23.58 -10.54
CA ILE A 4 -17.91 22.73 -10.34
C ILE A 4 -18.52 22.98 -8.96
N SER A 5 -19.81 22.66 -8.76
CA SER A 5 -20.40 22.73 -7.44
C SER A 5 -19.92 21.54 -6.57
N PHE A 6 -20.00 21.68 -5.24
CA PHE A 6 -19.71 20.56 -4.33
C PHE A 6 -20.63 19.36 -4.60
N THR A 7 -21.90 19.62 -4.92
CA THR A 7 -22.88 18.59 -5.30
C THR A 7 -22.47 17.83 -6.58
N ASP A 8 -21.87 18.51 -7.57
CA ASP A 8 -21.36 17.84 -8.76
C ASP A 8 -20.20 16.91 -8.39
N LEU A 9 -19.29 17.33 -7.49
CA LEU A 9 -18.21 16.49 -7.01
C LEU A 9 -18.75 15.26 -6.25
N GLU A 10 -19.79 15.43 -5.41
CA GLU A 10 -20.45 14.31 -4.72
C GLU A 10 -21.05 13.31 -5.73
N HIS A 11 -21.67 13.80 -6.81
CA HIS A 11 -22.19 12.96 -7.88
C HIS A 11 -21.06 12.23 -8.61
N MET A 12 -19.95 12.90 -8.90
CA MET A 12 -18.77 12.27 -9.51
C MET A 12 -18.19 11.18 -8.59
N LEU A 13 -18.09 11.44 -7.29
CA LEU A 13 -17.64 10.45 -6.31
C LEU A 13 -18.58 9.23 -6.24
N ALA A 14 -19.90 9.43 -6.38
CA ALA A 14 -20.89 8.37 -6.34
C ALA A 14 -20.97 7.56 -7.66
N ASP A 15 -20.58 8.14 -8.78
CA ASP A 15 -20.59 7.48 -10.08
C ASP A 15 -19.33 6.65 -10.31
N VAL A 16 -19.46 5.33 -10.32
CA VAL A 16 -18.35 4.39 -10.50
C VAL A 16 -17.80 4.35 -11.92
N ASP A 17 -18.48 4.96 -12.89
CA ASP A 17 -18.04 5.04 -14.28
C ASP A 17 -17.07 6.20 -14.52
N ILE A 18 -17.07 7.20 -13.66
CA ILE A 18 -16.07 8.27 -13.69
C ILE A 18 -14.75 7.71 -13.17
N SER A 19 -13.65 8.03 -13.86
CA SER A 19 -12.33 7.55 -13.43
C SER A 19 -11.88 8.22 -12.13
N ASP A 20 -11.04 7.54 -11.36
CA ASP A 20 -10.47 8.11 -10.14
C ASP A 20 -9.52 9.27 -10.46
N GLU A 21 -8.90 9.28 -11.66
CA GLU A 21 -8.08 10.38 -12.15
C GLU A 21 -8.89 11.65 -12.43
N ASP A 22 -10.06 11.50 -13.07
CA ASP A 22 -10.95 12.64 -13.34
C ASP A 22 -11.45 13.28 -12.03
N ILE A 23 -11.72 12.46 -11.00
CA ILE A 23 -12.10 12.93 -9.67
C ILE A 23 -10.92 13.60 -8.97
N ALA A 24 -9.72 13.01 -9.07
CA ALA A 24 -8.50 13.54 -8.46
C ALA A 24 -8.15 14.96 -8.92
N GLU A 25 -8.58 15.36 -10.13
CA GLU A 25 -8.41 16.72 -10.62
C GLU A 25 -9.11 17.77 -9.75
N TYR A 26 -10.18 17.39 -9.05
CA TYR A 26 -10.97 18.28 -8.19
C TYR A 26 -10.61 18.16 -6.69
N LEU A 27 -9.57 17.37 -6.37
CA LEU A 27 -9.12 17.14 -5.01
C LEU A 27 -7.74 17.77 -4.76
N GLU A 28 -7.54 18.32 -3.59
CA GLU A 28 -6.24 18.72 -3.05
C GLU A 28 -5.84 17.70 -1.98
N PHE A 29 -4.58 17.23 -2.03
CA PHE A 29 -4.05 16.27 -1.07
C PHE A 29 -3.13 16.98 -0.07
N LEU A 30 -3.32 16.71 1.21
CA LEU A 30 -2.61 17.32 2.31
C LEU A 30 -1.95 16.26 3.20
N PRO A 31 -0.87 16.61 3.92
CA PRO A 31 -0.32 15.74 4.96
C PRO A 31 -1.38 15.38 6.00
N ASN A 32 -1.35 14.14 6.47
CA ASN A 32 -2.18 13.64 7.55
C ASN A 32 -1.30 13.35 8.76
N ASP A 33 -1.46 14.13 9.83
CA ASP A 33 -0.64 13.96 11.03
C ASP A 33 -1.07 12.76 11.88
N ASP A 34 -2.35 12.35 11.77
CA ASP A 34 -2.88 11.17 12.47
C ASP A 34 -2.47 9.85 11.81
N ASN A 35 -2.37 9.85 10.47
CA ASN A 35 -1.89 8.70 9.68
C ASN A 35 -0.97 9.19 8.55
N PRO A 36 0.34 9.20 8.79
CA PRO A 36 1.31 9.70 7.81
C PRO A 36 1.28 8.98 6.45
N PHE A 37 0.78 7.76 6.40
CA PHE A 37 0.73 6.95 5.18
C PHE A 37 -0.52 7.20 4.33
N GLU A 38 -1.53 7.90 4.87
CA GLU A 38 -2.78 8.18 4.19
C GLU A 38 -2.98 9.70 4.08
N PRO A 39 -2.86 10.28 2.87
CA PRO A 39 -3.08 11.71 2.69
C PRO A 39 -4.53 12.09 2.98
N LEU A 40 -4.72 13.28 3.53
CA LEU A 40 -6.03 13.89 3.60
C LEU A 40 -6.39 14.43 2.22
N ALA A 41 -7.51 13.99 1.66
CA ALA A 41 -8.04 14.58 0.44
C ALA A 41 -9.19 15.53 0.77
N ARG A 42 -9.17 16.72 0.17
CA ARG A 42 -10.26 17.68 0.27
C ARG A 42 -10.59 18.24 -1.11
N PRO A 43 -11.79 18.80 -1.32
CA PRO A 43 -12.09 19.55 -2.53
C PRO A 43 -11.08 20.68 -2.74
N ASP A 44 -10.57 20.80 -3.97
CA ASP A 44 -9.67 21.90 -4.34
C ASP A 44 -10.48 23.21 -4.42
N PRO A 45 -10.21 24.21 -3.57
CA PRO A 45 -11.00 25.45 -3.52
C PRO A 45 -10.88 26.29 -4.79
N ASP A 46 -9.89 26.04 -5.64
CA ASP A 46 -9.75 26.72 -6.93
C ASP A 46 -10.63 26.08 -8.02
N LYS A 47 -11.07 24.84 -7.82
CA LYS A 47 -11.83 24.05 -8.81
C LYS A 47 -13.24 23.68 -8.38
N VAL A 48 -13.53 23.72 -7.08
CA VAL A 48 -14.83 23.38 -6.51
C VAL A 48 -15.40 24.60 -5.77
N GLU A 49 -16.67 24.92 -6.02
CA GLU A 49 -17.37 25.97 -5.28
C GLU A 49 -17.71 25.47 -3.87
N VAL A 50 -17.15 26.12 -2.88
CA VAL A 50 -17.36 25.82 -1.46
C VAL A 50 -18.39 26.81 -0.92
N ARG A 51 -19.46 26.31 -0.32
CA ARG A 51 -20.48 27.14 0.34
C ARG A 51 -20.18 27.19 1.84
N GLY A 52 -19.93 28.39 2.38
CA GLY A 52 -19.79 28.64 3.81
C GLY A 52 -18.45 29.27 4.22
N PRO A 53 -18.29 29.65 5.49
CA PRO A 53 -17.04 30.15 6.03
C PRO A 53 -15.93 29.09 5.95
N LEU A 54 -14.69 29.51 5.75
CA LEU A 54 -13.51 28.64 5.58
C LEU A 54 -13.35 27.63 6.77
N GLU A 55 -13.82 28.00 7.97
CA GLU A 55 -13.76 27.18 9.18
C GLU A 55 -14.78 26.01 9.18
N GLU A 56 -15.99 26.24 8.68
CA GLU A 56 -16.98 25.16 8.46
C GLU A 56 -16.50 24.22 7.37
N PHE A 57 -15.89 24.76 6.32
CA PHE A 57 -15.29 23.99 5.25
C PHE A 57 -14.10 23.15 5.73
N GLN A 58 -13.27 23.65 6.64
CA GLN A 58 -12.17 22.86 7.22
C GLN A 58 -12.69 21.70 8.09
N ALA A 59 -13.79 21.89 8.80
CA ALA A 59 -14.43 20.83 9.57
C ALA A 59 -15.10 19.79 8.66
N GLU A 60 -15.79 20.21 7.60
CA GLU A 60 -16.37 19.34 6.58
C GLU A 60 -15.28 18.63 5.75
N ALA A 61 -14.16 19.30 5.47
CA ALA A 61 -13.01 18.72 4.77
C ALA A 61 -12.31 17.64 5.60
N ALA A 62 -12.24 17.79 6.94
CA ALA A 62 -11.72 16.75 7.82
C ALA A 62 -12.64 15.51 7.86
N VAL A 63 -13.96 15.71 7.76
CA VAL A 63 -14.95 14.63 7.58
C VAL A 63 -14.85 14.04 6.19
N ALA A 64 -14.68 14.87 5.16
CA ALA A 64 -14.53 14.43 3.78
C ALA A 64 -13.23 13.62 3.54
N SER A 65 -12.14 13.93 4.26
CA SER A 65 -10.87 13.21 4.10
C SER A 65 -10.93 11.76 4.59
N ARG A 66 -11.58 11.50 5.72
CA ARG A 66 -11.89 10.12 6.16
C ARG A 66 -12.88 9.43 5.21
N ALA A 67 -13.70 10.22 4.53
CA ALA A 67 -14.60 9.72 3.50
C ALA A 67 -13.86 9.26 2.25
N VAL A 68 -12.76 9.88 1.84
CA VAL A 68 -12.11 9.60 0.55
C VAL A 68 -11.58 8.16 0.44
N SER A 69 -10.85 7.66 1.44
CA SER A 69 -10.43 6.25 1.44
C SER A 69 -11.61 5.29 1.56
N THR A 70 -12.64 5.67 2.32
CA THR A 70 -13.90 4.91 2.42
C THR A 70 -14.63 4.93 1.08
N TRP A 71 -14.69 6.08 0.40
CA TRP A 71 -15.28 6.21 -0.93
C TRP A 71 -14.51 5.41 -1.97
N ALA A 72 -13.19 5.46 -1.97
CA ALA A 72 -12.36 4.70 -2.90
C ALA A 72 -12.60 3.19 -2.77
N ARG A 73 -12.61 2.67 -1.54
CA ARG A 73 -12.95 1.27 -1.28
C ARG A 73 -14.37 0.92 -1.70
N TRP A 74 -15.35 1.78 -1.37
CA TRP A 74 -16.73 1.59 -1.80
C TRP A 74 -16.84 1.56 -3.33
N ARG A 75 -16.16 2.47 -4.05
CA ARG A 75 -16.11 2.51 -5.51
C ARG A 75 -15.51 1.23 -6.09
N ARG A 76 -14.35 0.78 -5.59
CA ARG A 76 -13.74 -0.48 -6.00
C ARG A 76 -14.66 -1.67 -5.77
N ARG A 77 -15.28 -1.75 -4.59
CA ARG A 77 -16.26 -2.80 -4.28
C ARG A 77 -17.46 -2.75 -5.24
N ARG A 78 -17.99 -1.58 -5.55
CA ARG A 78 -19.10 -1.42 -6.50
C ARG A 78 -18.71 -1.81 -7.92
N ARG A 79 -17.51 -1.44 -8.38
CA ARG A 79 -17.00 -1.87 -9.69
C ARG A 79 -16.86 -3.39 -9.74
N PHE A 80 -16.29 -4.00 -8.72
CA PHE A 80 -16.19 -5.45 -8.57
C PHE A 80 -17.56 -6.13 -8.65
N GLU A 81 -18.54 -5.72 -7.82
CA GLU A 81 -19.89 -6.31 -7.79
C GLU A 81 -20.63 -6.15 -9.12
N ARG A 82 -20.43 -5.05 -9.82
CA ARG A 82 -21.02 -4.82 -11.12
C ARG A 82 -20.39 -5.72 -12.18
N ALA A 83 -19.06 -5.79 -12.19
CA ALA A 83 -18.32 -6.58 -13.16
C ALA A 83 -18.53 -8.10 -12.98
N LEU A 84 -18.82 -8.58 -11.77
CA LEU A 84 -19.17 -10.00 -11.53
C LEU A 84 -20.34 -10.50 -12.36
N ARG A 85 -21.26 -9.62 -12.81
CA ARG A 85 -22.47 -10.01 -13.51
C ARG A 85 -22.21 -10.47 -14.95
N ASP A 86 -21.17 -9.91 -15.59
CA ASP A 86 -20.93 -10.04 -17.03
C ASP A 86 -19.50 -10.43 -17.38
N ASN A 87 -18.68 -10.88 -16.41
CA ASN A 87 -17.25 -11.00 -16.60
C ASN A 87 -16.70 -12.42 -16.46
N SER A 88 -15.81 -12.78 -17.40
CA SER A 88 -15.06 -14.04 -17.42
C SER A 88 -13.62 -13.92 -16.91
N LYS A 89 -13.20 -12.75 -16.41
CA LYS A 89 -11.85 -12.56 -15.90
C LYS A 89 -11.59 -13.40 -14.63
N PRO A 90 -10.35 -13.87 -14.40
CA PRO A 90 -9.99 -14.51 -13.14
C PRO A 90 -10.27 -13.58 -11.97
N ILE A 91 -10.79 -14.15 -10.88
CA ILE A 91 -11.10 -13.38 -9.66
C ILE A 91 -9.92 -13.47 -8.69
N LEU A 92 -9.51 -12.31 -8.17
CA LEU A 92 -8.51 -12.19 -7.12
C LEU A 92 -9.13 -11.50 -5.91
N TYR A 93 -8.58 -11.78 -4.74
CA TYR A 93 -8.83 -11.01 -3.51
C TYR A 93 -7.55 -10.31 -3.08
N ALA A 94 -7.61 -9.06 -2.68
CA ALA A 94 -6.45 -8.26 -2.27
C ALA A 94 -6.66 -7.63 -0.89
N GLU A 95 -5.71 -7.83 0.01
CA GLU A 95 -5.62 -7.20 1.32
C GLU A 95 -4.19 -6.72 1.55
N GLY A 96 -4.02 -5.51 2.06
CA GLY A 96 -2.68 -5.00 2.31
C GLY A 96 -2.62 -3.48 2.47
N ASP A 97 -1.47 -2.94 2.15
CA ASP A 97 -1.10 -1.55 2.34
C ASP A 97 -1.30 -0.68 1.07
N SER A 98 -0.60 0.44 1.02
CA SER A 98 -0.67 1.42 -0.08
C SER A 98 -0.19 0.91 -1.45
N TRP A 99 0.53 -0.20 -1.53
CA TRP A 99 0.88 -0.79 -2.82
C TRP A 99 -0.33 -1.42 -3.52
N LEU A 100 -1.32 -1.87 -2.75
CA LEU A 100 -2.58 -2.41 -3.27
C LEU A 100 -3.75 -1.42 -3.20
N GLN A 101 -3.62 -0.34 -2.42
CA GLN A 101 -4.65 0.68 -2.28
C GLN A 101 -4.03 2.07 -2.11
N PHE A 102 -3.92 2.82 -3.20
CA PHE A 102 -3.41 4.20 -3.18
C PHE A 102 -4.38 5.15 -3.92
N PRO A 103 -5.52 5.45 -3.31
CA PRO A 103 -6.67 6.00 -4.00
C PRO A 103 -6.42 7.40 -4.55
N PHE A 104 -6.89 7.64 -5.77
CA PHE A 104 -6.91 8.92 -6.49
C PHE A 104 -5.56 9.54 -6.85
N LEU A 105 -4.46 9.14 -6.22
CA LEU A 105 -3.15 9.73 -6.47
C LEU A 105 -2.43 9.04 -7.62
N TYR A 106 -2.39 7.71 -7.61
CA TYR A 106 -1.78 6.90 -8.66
C TYR A 106 -2.62 5.66 -8.93
N LYS A 107 -2.47 5.12 -10.13
CA LYS A 107 -2.95 3.76 -10.43
C LYS A 107 -2.04 2.78 -9.72
N ASP A 108 -2.48 2.30 -8.58
CA ASP A 108 -1.74 1.31 -7.80
C ASP A 108 -1.70 -0.07 -8.47
N LEU A 109 -1.12 -1.04 -7.79
CA LEU A 109 -0.93 -2.38 -8.35
C LEU A 109 -2.28 -3.04 -8.69
N VAL A 110 -3.34 -2.84 -7.88
CA VAL A 110 -4.68 -3.37 -8.14
C VAL A 110 -5.29 -2.74 -9.38
N ASP A 111 -5.19 -1.41 -9.53
CA ASP A 111 -5.70 -0.72 -10.73
C ASP A 111 -4.98 -1.17 -12.01
N GLN A 112 -3.68 -1.46 -11.92
CA GLN A 112 -2.91 -1.98 -13.06
C GLN A 112 -3.29 -3.42 -13.43
N LEU A 113 -3.66 -4.25 -12.45
CA LEU A 113 -4.07 -5.63 -12.67
C LEU A 113 -5.55 -5.77 -13.08
N ASP A 114 -6.37 -4.74 -12.86
CA ASP A 114 -7.81 -4.76 -13.21
C ASP A 114 -8.07 -4.88 -14.73
N ALA A 115 -7.06 -4.60 -15.54
CA ALA A 115 -7.15 -4.80 -17.00
C ALA A 115 -7.49 -6.26 -17.38
N ASP A 116 -6.98 -7.24 -16.66
CA ASP A 116 -7.06 -8.68 -16.95
C ASP A 116 -7.61 -9.53 -15.79
N HIS A 117 -7.84 -8.94 -14.62
CA HIS A 117 -8.40 -9.60 -13.45
C HIS A 117 -9.60 -8.84 -12.87
N LEU A 118 -10.43 -9.52 -12.14
CA LEU A 118 -11.49 -8.93 -11.33
C LEU A 118 -11.10 -9.00 -9.88
N ILE A 119 -10.87 -7.85 -9.23
CA ILE A 119 -10.22 -7.81 -7.92
C ILE A 119 -11.15 -7.27 -6.85
N HIS A 120 -11.48 -8.12 -5.86
CA HIS A 120 -12.07 -7.67 -4.60
C HIS A 120 -10.96 -7.17 -3.69
N CYS A 121 -10.95 -5.87 -3.37
CA CYS A 121 -9.88 -5.25 -2.60
C CYS A 121 -10.39 -4.66 -1.30
N THR A 122 -9.78 -5.04 -0.18
CA THR A 122 -10.04 -4.51 1.17
C THR A 122 -8.85 -3.77 1.77
N SER A 123 -7.76 -3.65 1.02
CA SER A 123 -6.52 -2.97 1.41
C SER A 123 -6.73 -1.54 1.90
N GLN A 124 -5.84 -1.05 2.74
CA GLN A 124 -5.86 0.32 3.25
C GLN A 124 -4.45 0.93 3.24
N PRO A 125 -4.32 2.20 2.80
CA PRO A 125 -3.05 2.90 2.92
C PRO A 125 -2.58 2.94 4.37
N GLY A 126 -1.31 2.67 4.59
CA GLY A 126 -0.71 2.74 5.93
C GLY A 126 -0.99 1.56 6.85
N ASP A 127 -1.73 0.53 6.40
CA ASP A 127 -1.92 -0.65 7.23
C ASP A 127 -0.59 -1.35 7.51
N THR A 128 -0.44 -1.80 8.75
CA THR A 128 0.67 -2.59 9.23
C THR A 128 0.25 -4.05 9.43
N LEU A 129 1.21 -4.96 9.45
CA LEU A 129 0.94 -6.36 9.81
C LEU A 129 0.31 -6.49 11.21
N LYS A 130 0.67 -5.58 12.15
CA LYS A 130 0.02 -5.50 13.46
C LYS A 130 -1.49 -5.30 13.32
N ASN A 131 -1.92 -4.37 12.47
CA ASN A 131 -3.33 -4.08 12.24
C ASN A 131 -4.05 -5.20 11.50
N MET A 132 -3.48 -5.65 10.38
CA MET A 132 -4.10 -6.64 9.50
C MET A 132 -4.18 -8.03 10.11
N VAL A 133 -3.21 -8.42 10.97
CA VAL A 133 -3.09 -9.81 11.44
C VAL A 133 -3.43 -9.98 12.92
N PHE A 134 -3.09 -9.00 13.77
CA PHE A 134 -3.18 -9.15 15.23
C PHE A 134 -4.20 -8.25 15.92
N SER A 135 -4.77 -7.24 15.22
CA SER A 135 -5.82 -6.39 15.79
C SER A 135 -7.20 -7.06 15.75
N ARG A 136 -8.23 -6.32 16.20
CA ARG A 136 -9.64 -6.76 16.05
C ARG A 136 -10.05 -6.98 14.58
N ARG A 137 -9.33 -6.39 13.64
CA ARG A 137 -9.48 -6.59 12.18
C ARG A 137 -8.73 -7.81 11.67
N GLY A 138 -7.86 -8.39 12.48
CA GLY A 138 -6.92 -9.45 12.11
C GLY A 138 -7.49 -10.77 11.58
N SER A 139 -8.82 -10.87 11.43
CA SER A 139 -9.48 -11.96 10.73
C SER A 139 -10.34 -11.47 9.56
N GLU A 140 -10.18 -10.21 9.13
CA GLU A 140 -10.99 -9.65 8.05
C GLU A 140 -10.75 -10.41 6.75
N TYR A 141 -9.49 -10.67 6.41
CA TYR A 141 -9.15 -11.45 5.21
C TYR A 141 -9.77 -12.86 5.21
N LEU A 142 -9.86 -13.52 6.38
CA LEU A 142 -10.52 -14.83 6.46
C LEU A 142 -12.03 -14.74 6.26
N ARG A 143 -12.67 -13.69 6.80
CA ARG A 143 -14.12 -13.48 6.60
C ARG A 143 -14.43 -13.19 5.14
N GLU A 144 -13.65 -12.32 4.51
CA GLU A 144 -13.83 -11.99 3.09
C GLU A 144 -13.56 -13.20 2.20
N LEU A 145 -12.49 -13.95 2.44
CA LEU A 145 -12.23 -15.21 1.71
C LEU A 145 -13.34 -16.24 1.90
N ASN A 146 -13.84 -16.41 3.13
CA ASN A 146 -14.94 -17.33 3.39
C ASN A 146 -16.22 -16.88 2.66
N ASP A 147 -16.51 -15.57 2.64
CA ASP A 147 -17.64 -15.07 1.87
C ASP A 147 -17.47 -15.33 0.36
N LEU A 148 -16.32 -14.97 -0.19
CA LEU A 148 -16.07 -15.14 -1.63
C LEU A 148 -16.07 -16.61 -2.05
N LEU A 149 -15.31 -17.47 -1.36
CA LEU A 149 -15.06 -18.85 -1.75
C LEU A 149 -16.23 -19.79 -1.41
N ARG A 150 -16.86 -19.64 -0.21
CA ARG A 150 -17.88 -20.58 0.28
C ARG A 150 -19.29 -20.05 0.16
N ASN A 151 -19.57 -18.83 0.65
CA ASN A 151 -20.94 -18.31 0.62
C ASN A 151 -21.37 -17.97 -0.81
N ARG A 152 -20.50 -17.29 -1.54
CA ARG A 152 -20.74 -16.84 -2.92
C ARG A 152 -20.25 -17.83 -3.97
N GLN A 153 -19.44 -18.82 -3.58
CA GLN A 153 -18.87 -19.85 -4.44
C GLN A 153 -18.14 -19.29 -5.67
N LEU A 154 -17.43 -18.18 -5.49
CA LEU A 154 -16.67 -17.56 -6.57
C LEU A 154 -15.34 -18.29 -6.80
N PRO A 155 -14.89 -18.46 -8.06
CA PRO A 155 -13.65 -19.14 -8.39
C PRO A 155 -12.44 -18.22 -8.18
N VAL A 156 -12.22 -17.81 -6.93
CA VAL A 156 -11.06 -16.96 -6.57
C VAL A 156 -9.77 -17.73 -6.82
N LYS A 157 -8.88 -17.19 -7.66
CA LYS A 157 -7.63 -17.82 -8.06
C LYS A 157 -6.49 -17.53 -7.09
N ALA A 158 -6.43 -16.30 -6.58
CA ALA A 158 -5.39 -15.94 -5.63
C ALA A 158 -5.87 -14.91 -4.60
N PHE A 159 -5.27 -15.01 -3.42
CA PHE A 159 -5.24 -13.98 -2.39
C PHE A 159 -3.92 -13.21 -2.50
N LEU A 160 -3.99 -11.94 -2.83
CA LEU A 160 -2.86 -11.03 -2.89
C LEU A 160 -2.69 -10.36 -1.52
N PHE A 161 -1.54 -10.55 -0.90
CA PHE A 161 -1.26 -9.98 0.40
C PHE A 161 -0.03 -9.06 0.36
N SER A 162 -0.21 -7.81 0.79
CA SER A 162 0.85 -6.79 0.88
C SER A 162 1.00 -6.35 2.32
N GLY A 163 2.22 -6.33 2.83
CA GLY A 163 2.48 -5.85 4.19
C GLY A 163 3.95 -5.80 4.54
N ALA A 164 4.27 -5.37 5.75
CA ALA A 164 5.59 -5.21 6.33
C ALA A 164 6.33 -3.90 5.96
N GLY A 165 6.07 -3.27 4.82
CA GLY A 165 6.71 -1.99 4.50
C GLY A 165 6.49 -0.96 5.60
N ASN A 166 5.25 -0.75 6.00
CA ASN A 166 4.88 0.20 7.05
C ASN A 166 5.41 -0.18 8.45
N ASP A 167 5.63 -1.47 8.71
CA ASP A 167 6.22 -1.95 9.95
C ASP A 167 7.73 -1.61 10.04
N VAL A 168 8.40 -1.42 8.91
CA VAL A 168 9.82 -1.06 8.81
C VAL A 168 10.05 0.45 8.78
N VAL A 169 9.25 1.19 8.00
CA VAL A 169 9.46 2.63 7.78
C VAL A 169 8.49 3.53 8.56
N GLY A 170 7.55 2.95 9.29
CA GLY A 170 6.57 3.69 10.09
C GLY A 170 7.13 4.27 11.38
N VAL A 171 6.21 4.64 12.25
CA VAL A 171 6.50 5.06 13.61
C VAL A 171 5.99 4.02 14.59
N ASP A 172 6.66 3.89 15.73
CA ASP A 172 6.22 3.02 16.83
C ASP A 172 5.07 3.66 17.63
N ASP A 173 4.62 2.94 18.68
CA ASP A 173 3.53 3.41 19.55
C ASP A 173 3.88 4.72 20.31
N ASN A 174 5.14 5.15 20.33
CA ASN A 174 5.63 6.40 20.92
C ASN A 174 5.76 7.53 19.88
N GLY A 175 5.53 7.25 18.60
CA GLY A 175 5.72 8.18 17.50
C GLY A 175 7.18 8.28 17.02
N GLU A 176 8.07 7.38 17.47
CA GLU A 176 9.46 7.35 17.01
C GLU A 176 9.58 6.53 15.71
N ALA A 177 10.40 7.02 14.77
CA ALA A 177 10.64 6.30 13.52
C ALA A 177 11.25 4.91 13.79
N THR A 178 10.63 3.86 13.26
CA THR A 178 11.13 2.48 13.39
C THR A 178 12.56 2.36 12.89
N LEU A 179 12.94 3.10 11.85
CA LEU A 179 14.30 3.15 11.34
C LEU A 179 15.34 3.58 12.41
N ALA A 180 14.98 4.46 13.35
CA ALA A 180 15.88 4.87 14.43
C ALA A 180 16.23 3.70 15.38
N ARG A 181 15.39 2.68 15.46
CA ARG A 181 15.59 1.48 16.26
C ARG A 181 16.33 0.36 15.50
N ILE A 182 16.10 0.25 14.19
CA ILE A 182 16.64 -0.85 13.38
C ILE A 182 17.93 -0.50 12.65
N VAL A 183 18.31 0.78 12.62
CA VAL A 183 19.55 1.26 11.99
C VAL A 183 20.41 1.98 13.01
N ARG A 184 21.70 1.65 13.06
CA ARG A 184 22.70 2.36 13.89
C ARG A 184 23.03 3.74 13.32
N ARG A 185 23.44 4.64 14.18
CA ARG A 185 24.03 5.93 13.73
C ARG A 185 25.20 5.67 12.79
N TYR A 186 25.32 6.55 11.80
CA TYR A 186 26.37 6.43 10.78
C TYR A 186 27.77 6.46 11.38
N GLU A 187 28.58 5.49 11.01
CA GLU A 187 29.99 5.36 11.35
C GLU A 187 30.78 5.11 10.05
N PRO A 188 31.59 6.09 9.57
CA PRO A 188 32.26 6.02 8.27
C PRO A 188 33.21 4.82 8.10
N SER A 189 33.73 4.28 9.20
CA SER A 189 34.65 3.14 9.19
C SER A 189 33.96 1.79 9.05
N GLN A 190 32.64 1.74 9.12
CA GLN A 190 31.86 0.53 9.12
C GLN A 190 31.18 0.26 7.76
N SER A 191 30.85 -1.02 7.49
CA SER A 191 30.10 -1.38 6.30
C SER A 191 28.60 -1.01 6.43
N ILE A 192 27.89 -1.00 5.31
CA ILE A 192 26.43 -0.75 5.31
C ILE A 192 25.71 -1.81 6.14
N GLU A 193 26.09 -3.07 6.00
CA GLU A 193 25.50 -4.21 6.72
C GLU A 193 25.64 -4.04 8.25
N TRP A 194 26.79 -3.56 8.71
CA TRP A 194 27.01 -3.31 10.14
C TRP A 194 25.97 -2.33 10.72
N HIS A 195 25.53 -1.35 9.94
CA HIS A 195 24.55 -0.37 10.42
C HIS A 195 23.17 -0.96 10.65
N ILE A 196 22.86 -2.07 10.00
CA ILE A 196 21.55 -2.74 10.14
C ILE A 196 21.60 -4.03 10.98
N GLU A 197 22.77 -4.51 11.38
CA GLU A 197 22.92 -5.67 12.25
C GLU A 197 22.59 -5.30 13.71
N THR A 198 21.31 -5.05 13.97
CA THR A 198 20.79 -4.59 15.27
C THR A 198 19.78 -5.57 15.86
N ASP A 199 19.66 -5.60 17.19
CA ASP A 199 18.61 -6.37 17.85
C ASP A 199 17.21 -5.88 17.40
N GLY A 200 17.06 -4.57 17.20
CA GLY A 200 15.82 -3.98 16.70
C GLY A 200 15.40 -4.51 15.32
N LEU A 201 16.33 -4.72 14.38
CA LEU A 201 16.02 -5.35 13.10
C LEU A 201 15.65 -6.82 13.28
N ILE A 202 16.38 -7.57 14.11
CA ILE A 202 16.09 -8.97 14.39
C ILE A 202 14.67 -9.12 14.94
N GLU A 203 14.29 -8.29 15.93
CA GLU A 203 12.94 -8.28 16.51
C GLU A 203 11.86 -7.93 15.47
N THR A 204 12.12 -6.92 14.64
CA THR A 204 11.18 -6.48 13.60
C THR A 204 10.96 -7.60 12.57
N LEU A 205 12.03 -8.23 12.08
CA LEU A 205 11.93 -9.34 11.14
C LEU A 205 11.26 -10.57 11.77
N ALA A 206 11.51 -10.87 13.03
CA ALA A 206 10.83 -11.97 13.75
C ALA A 206 9.32 -11.70 13.89
N PHE A 207 8.92 -10.46 14.14
CA PHE A 207 7.51 -10.06 14.15
C PHE A 207 6.86 -10.22 12.77
N ILE A 208 7.52 -9.77 11.70
CA ILE A 208 7.04 -9.92 10.32
C ILE A 208 6.90 -11.40 9.95
N GLU A 209 7.90 -12.21 10.26
CA GLU A 209 7.86 -13.67 10.06
C GLU A 209 6.65 -14.30 10.74
N LYS A 210 6.44 -13.98 12.02
CA LYS A 210 5.28 -14.46 12.79
C LYS A 210 3.95 -14.07 12.15
N ALA A 211 3.85 -12.84 11.61
CA ALA A 211 2.64 -12.37 10.96
C ALA A 211 2.35 -13.12 9.65
N TYR A 212 3.35 -13.28 8.79
CA TYR A 212 3.19 -14.05 7.55
C TYR A 212 2.88 -15.53 7.81
N LEU A 213 3.58 -16.15 8.76
CA LEU A 213 3.28 -17.53 9.17
C LEU A 213 1.84 -17.67 9.67
N LYS A 214 1.35 -16.69 10.44
CA LYS A 214 -0.05 -16.72 10.89
C LYS A 214 -1.02 -16.64 9.73
N VAL A 215 -0.85 -15.71 8.79
CA VAL A 215 -1.73 -15.59 7.60
C VAL A 215 -1.75 -16.88 6.81
N LEU A 216 -0.59 -17.47 6.52
CA LEU A 216 -0.49 -18.69 5.72
C LEU A 216 -1.07 -19.91 6.45
N ASN A 217 -0.82 -20.06 7.75
CA ASN A 217 -1.43 -21.13 8.54
C ASN A 217 -2.95 -20.97 8.62
N ASP A 218 -3.46 -19.78 8.91
CA ASP A 218 -4.91 -19.52 8.96
C ASP A 218 -5.60 -19.90 7.63
N ILE A 219 -4.94 -19.65 6.50
CA ILE A 219 -5.46 -20.01 5.17
C ILE A 219 -5.40 -21.52 4.94
N GLU A 220 -4.27 -22.18 5.27
CA GLU A 220 -4.17 -23.66 5.12
C GLU A 220 -5.18 -24.39 5.99
N GLU A 221 -5.41 -23.90 7.23
CA GLU A 221 -6.39 -24.48 8.14
C GLU A 221 -7.84 -24.23 7.69
N SER A 222 -8.12 -23.03 7.14
CA SER A 222 -9.47 -22.64 6.76
C SER A 222 -9.87 -23.13 5.38
N PHE A 223 -8.95 -23.23 4.42
CA PHE A 223 -9.21 -23.50 3.01
C PHE A 223 -8.29 -24.62 2.51
N SER A 224 -8.68 -25.88 2.71
CA SER A 224 -7.84 -27.02 2.34
C SER A 224 -7.53 -27.08 0.84
N THR A 225 -6.36 -27.60 0.47
CA THR A 225 -5.98 -27.81 -0.94
C THR A 225 -6.94 -28.79 -1.64
N ALA A 226 -7.55 -29.73 -0.91
CA ALA A 226 -8.53 -30.65 -1.47
C ALA A 226 -9.84 -29.94 -1.87
N GLU A 227 -10.25 -28.91 -1.11
CA GLU A 227 -11.46 -28.11 -1.38
C GLU A 227 -11.18 -27.02 -2.42
N PHE A 228 -10.01 -26.39 -2.38
CA PHE A 228 -9.61 -25.29 -3.24
C PHE A 228 -8.25 -25.54 -3.91
N PRO A 229 -8.15 -26.48 -4.86
CA PRO A 229 -6.88 -26.94 -5.43
C PRO A 229 -6.13 -25.85 -6.24
N ASP A 230 -6.87 -24.93 -6.86
CA ASP A 230 -6.31 -23.87 -7.72
C ASP A 230 -6.08 -22.55 -6.98
N PHE A 231 -6.46 -22.46 -5.70
CA PHE A 231 -6.33 -21.23 -4.92
C PHE A 231 -4.90 -21.06 -4.40
N ARG A 232 -4.33 -19.89 -4.60
CA ARG A 232 -2.97 -19.51 -4.17
C ARG A 232 -2.98 -18.32 -3.22
N VAL A 233 -1.89 -18.15 -2.48
CA VAL A 233 -1.58 -16.92 -1.72
C VAL A 233 -0.34 -16.30 -2.34
N VAL A 234 -0.44 -15.07 -2.82
CA VAL A 234 0.67 -14.35 -3.43
C VAL A 234 1.06 -13.21 -2.49
N ILE A 235 2.25 -13.30 -1.91
CA ILE A 235 2.82 -12.23 -1.09
C ILE A 235 3.92 -11.56 -1.91
N HIS A 236 3.80 -10.25 -2.13
CA HIS A 236 4.84 -9.54 -2.86
C HIS A 236 5.90 -8.96 -1.94
N GLY A 237 7.10 -8.85 -2.47
CA GLY A 237 8.15 -8.02 -1.90
C GLY A 237 8.15 -6.62 -2.48
N TYR A 238 8.93 -5.74 -1.87
CA TYR A 238 9.10 -4.36 -2.33
C TYR A 238 10.33 -4.23 -3.22
N ASP A 239 10.37 -3.17 -4.03
CA ASP A 239 11.53 -2.83 -4.83
C ASP A 239 12.40 -1.77 -4.14
N TYR A 240 13.58 -1.54 -4.65
CA TYR A 240 14.59 -0.63 -4.12
C TYR A 240 14.16 0.83 -4.24
N SER A 241 13.47 1.32 -3.22
CA SER A 241 13.01 2.70 -3.18
C SER A 241 14.16 3.68 -2.91
N PRO A 242 14.16 4.85 -3.56
CA PRO A 242 15.19 5.85 -3.33
C PRO A 242 14.96 6.59 -2.02
N THR A 243 16.01 6.81 -1.23
CA THR A 243 16.00 7.82 -0.17
C THR A 243 16.19 9.19 -0.81
N ARG A 244 15.15 9.92 -0.94
CA ARG A 244 15.14 11.31 -1.40
C ARG A 244 13.86 11.93 -0.87
N GLY A 245 13.95 13.07 -0.29
CA GLY A 245 12.76 13.87 0.00
C GLY A 245 11.86 13.99 -1.25
N VAL A 246 10.74 14.62 -1.10
CA VAL A 246 9.83 14.90 -2.19
C VAL A 246 10.60 15.53 -3.35
N PRO A 247 10.49 15.01 -4.58
CA PRO A 247 11.01 15.73 -5.73
C PRO A 247 10.39 17.12 -5.77
N ASP A 248 11.21 18.16 -5.76
CA ASP A 248 10.75 19.52 -5.96
C ASP A 248 9.90 19.55 -7.23
N GLY A 249 8.63 19.92 -7.09
CA GLY A 249 7.77 20.20 -8.22
C GLY A 249 6.83 19.10 -8.69
N ASP A 250 6.54 18.03 -7.91
CA ASP A 250 5.37 17.20 -8.25
C ASP A 250 4.08 18.03 -8.01
N PRO A 251 3.38 18.47 -9.07
CA PRO A 251 2.19 19.30 -8.93
C PRO A 251 1.04 18.56 -8.23
N LYS A 252 1.08 17.23 -8.16
CA LYS A 252 0.07 16.42 -7.49
C LYS A 252 0.33 16.28 -5.98
N ARG A 253 1.59 16.53 -5.52
CA ARG A 253 2.00 16.20 -4.15
C ARG A 253 2.80 17.25 -3.39
N PRO A 254 2.78 18.54 -3.69
CA PRO A 254 3.73 19.50 -3.09
C PRO A 254 3.60 19.58 -1.56
N ARG A 255 2.52 19.08 -0.97
CA ARG A 255 2.25 19.16 0.47
C ARG A 255 2.10 17.79 1.15
N TYR A 256 2.05 16.71 0.38
CA TYR A 256 1.73 15.39 0.90
C TYR A 256 2.95 14.51 1.09
N ALA A 257 3.90 14.56 0.18
CA ALA A 257 5.05 13.69 0.22
C ALA A 257 5.93 13.98 1.44
N ARG A 258 6.31 12.94 2.15
CA ARG A 258 7.14 12.99 3.36
C ARG A 258 8.46 12.28 3.12
N ASP A 259 9.45 12.67 3.90
CA ASP A 259 10.70 11.93 4.03
C ASP A 259 10.47 10.72 4.93
N TRP A 260 10.24 9.55 4.33
CA TRP A 260 10.00 8.30 5.06
C TRP A 260 11.28 7.63 5.53
N THR A 261 12.32 7.72 4.70
CA THR A 261 13.61 7.10 4.91
C THR A 261 14.73 8.12 4.97
N GLY A 262 14.69 9.15 4.12
CA GLY A 262 15.74 10.14 4.00
C GLY A 262 15.96 10.94 5.28
N LYS A 263 14.90 11.52 5.85
CA LYS A 263 15.04 12.29 7.10
C LYS A 263 15.48 11.44 8.28
N PRO A 264 14.87 10.29 8.61
CA PRO A 264 15.35 9.43 9.69
C PRO A 264 16.82 9.02 9.53
N LEU A 265 17.26 8.68 8.31
CA LEU A 265 18.67 8.32 8.07
C LEU A 265 19.60 9.52 8.16
N THR A 266 19.15 10.72 7.74
CA THR A 266 19.90 11.97 7.96
C THR A 266 20.05 12.26 9.45
N ASP A 267 19.00 12.09 10.25
CA ASP A 267 19.04 12.27 11.72
C ASP A 267 19.97 11.26 12.40
N LEU A 268 20.16 10.08 11.80
CA LEU A 268 21.14 9.09 12.20
C LEU A 268 22.57 9.42 11.72
N GLY A 269 22.75 10.51 10.97
CA GLY A 269 24.06 11.03 10.55
C GLY A 269 24.55 10.50 9.20
N PHE A 270 23.73 9.83 8.40
CA PHE A 270 24.10 9.42 7.04
C PHE A 270 24.39 10.66 6.18
N PRO A 271 25.53 10.69 5.46
CA PRO A 271 26.04 11.92 4.85
C PRO A 271 25.27 12.39 3.61
N ASP A 272 24.60 11.46 2.92
CA ASP A 272 23.91 11.73 1.66
C ASP A 272 22.87 10.63 1.34
N ASN A 273 21.97 10.96 0.42
CA ASN A 273 20.91 10.04 -0.01
C ASN A 273 21.44 8.78 -0.72
N ALA A 274 22.60 8.87 -1.38
CA ALA A 274 23.17 7.70 -2.07
C ALA A 274 23.66 6.65 -1.05
N THR A 275 24.25 7.09 0.06
CA THR A 275 24.66 6.20 1.16
C THR A 275 23.45 5.68 1.91
N ALA A 276 22.45 6.52 2.19
CA ALA A 276 21.19 6.14 2.81
C ALA A 276 20.40 5.12 1.98
N SER A 277 20.35 5.30 0.65
CA SER A 277 19.68 4.33 -0.26
C SER A 277 20.32 2.93 -0.23
N LYS A 278 21.63 2.83 0.04
CA LYS A 278 22.26 1.51 0.23
C LYS A 278 21.76 0.80 1.48
N VAL A 279 21.52 1.55 2.56
CA VAL A 279 20.91 0.99 3.79
C VAL A 279 19.51 0.48 3.49
N VAL A 280 18.69 1.29 2.82
CA VAL A 280 17.31 0.90 2.44
C VAL A 280 17.34 -0.33 1.52
N ALA A 281 18.26 -0.40 0.57
CA ALA A 281 18.37 -1.56 -0.32
C ALA A 281 18.67 -2.85 0.47
N VAL A 282 19.57 -2.80 1.45
CA VAL A 282 19.87 -3.98 2.28
C VAL A 282 18.68 -4.35 3.17
N LEU A 283 17.93 -3.38 3.72
CA LEU A 283 16.70 -3.66 4.47
C LEU A 283 15.64 -4.33 3.59
N ILE A 284 15.47 -3.86 2.35
CA ILE A 284 14.57 -4.47 1.37
C ILE A 284 15.01 -5.90 1.04
N ASP A 285 16.30 -6.15 0.86
CA ASP A 285 16.81 -7.51 0.64
C ASP A 285 16.49 -8.43 1.81
N ARG A 286 16.74 -8.01 3.05
CA ARG A 286 16.41 -8.80 4.24
C ARG A 286 14.93 -9.11 4.36
N LEU A 287 14.06 -8.15 4.06
CA LEU A 287 12.61 -8.34 4.06
C LEU A 287 12.17 -9.33 2.97
N ASN A 288 12.68 -9.15 1.75
CA ASN A 288 12.35 -10.01 0.62
C ASN A 288 12.87 -11.45 0.82
N GLU A 289 14.09 -11.62 1.34
CA GLU A 289 14.64 -12.94 1.69
C GLU A 289 13.80 -13.66 2.76
N LEU A 290 13.34 -12.92 3.79
CA LEU A 290 12.44 -13.46 4.80
C LEU A 290 11.12 -13.90 4.18
N THR A 291 10.50 -13.05 3.37
CA THR A 291 9.21 -13.34 2.72
C THR A 291 9.32 -14.55 1.79
N ALA A 292 10.39 -14.63 0.99
CA ALA A 292 10.67 -15.79 0.13
C ALA A 292 10.82 -17.08 0.93
N ARG A 293 11.56 -17.04 2.05
CA ARG A 293 11.74 -18.20 2.95
C ARG A 293 10.41 -18.67 3.54
N VAL A 294 9.60 -17.73 4.03
CA VAL A 294 8.29 -18.06 4.60
C VAL A 294 7.37 -18.66 3.55
N CYS A 295 7.23 -18.03 2.38
CA CYS A 295 6.42 -18.56 1.29
C CYS A 295 6.89 -19.95 0.84
N GLY A 296 8.20 -20.19 0.79
CA GLY A 296 8.78 -21.48 0.41
C GLY A 296 8.42 -22.66 1.35
N ALA A 297 7.91 -22.38 2.55
CA ALA A 297 7.43 -23.39 3.48
C ALA A 297 5.98 -23.85 3.24
N PHE A 298 5.23 -23.18 2.35
CA PHE A 298 3.81 -23.45 2.09
C PHE A 298 3.56 -23.75 0.60
N PRO A 299 2.94 -24.90 0.27
CA PRO A 299 2.81 -25.34 -1.14
C PRO A 299 2.02 -24.39 -2.05
N ARG A 300 1.07 -23.63 -1.49
CA ARG A 300 0.25 -22.67 -2.25
C ARG A 300 0.70 -21.22 -2.15
N ALA A 301 1.71 -20.94 -1.32
CA ALA A 301 2.25 -19.60 -1.20
C ALA A 301 3.26 -19.32 -2.29
N VAL A 302 3.17 -18.14 -2.88
CA VAL A 302 4.06 -17.65 -3.94
C VAL A 302 4.65 -16.33 -3.47
N PHE A 303 5.96 -16.22 -3.49
CA PHE A 303 6.64 -14.95 -3.30
C PHE A 303 6.80 -14.23 -4.64
N ALA A 304 6.17 -13.09 -4.79
CA ALA A 304 6.33 -12.22 -5.96
C ALA A 304 7.47 -11.23 -5.71
N ASP A 305 8.68 -11.57 -6.17
CA ASP A 305 9.86 -10.71 -6.07
C ASP A 305 9.76 -9.54 -7.05
N LEU A 306 9.47 -8.35 -6.55
CA LEU A 306 9.33 -7.15 -7.37
C LEU A 306 10.62 -6.33 -7.51
N ARG A 307 11.75 -6.78 -6.93
CA ARG A 307 13.03 -6.05 -7.03
C ARG A 307 13.43 -5.86 -8.49
N GLY A 308 13.84 -4.64 -8.84
CA GLY A 308 14.22 -4.25 -10.19
C GLY A 308 13.06 -4.00 -11.16
N ALA A 309 11.80 -4.02 -10.69
CA ALA A 309 10.65 -3.72 -11.53
C ALA A 309 10.48 -2.21 -11.77
N VAL A 310 10.80 -1.40 -10.75
CA VAL A 310 10.57 0.05 -10.76
C VAL A 310 11.86 0.78 -11.12
N SER A 311 11.90 1.43 -12.28
CA SER A 311 13.06 2.23 -12.68
C SER A 311 13.24 3.46 -11.77
N ALA A 312 14.48 3.96 -11.66
CA ALA A 312 14.85 5.03 -10.73
C ALA A 312 14.04 6.33 -10.87
N ASN A 313 13.53 6.63 -12.07
CA ASN A 313 12.70 7.79 -12.38
C ASN A 313 11.17 7.51 -12.28
N ALA A 314 10.80 6.30 -11.91
CA ALA A 314 9.40 5.86 -11.81
C ALA A 314 8.88 5.79 -10.37
N TRP A 315 9.57 6.44 -9.44
CA TRP A 315 9.14 6.63 -8.05
C TRP A 315 8.46 7.99 -7.88
N ALA A 316 7.36 8.00 -7.19
CA ALA A 316 6.63 9.19 -6.83
C ALA A 316 7.15 9.83 -5.53
N ASP A 317 7.50 9.00 -4.57
CA ASP A 317 8.15 9.37 -3.32
C ASP A 317 9.11 8.26 -2.87
N GLU A 318 9.52 8.25 -1.60
CA GLU A 318 10.45 7.26 -1.04
C GLU A 318 9.84 5.87 -0.81
N LEU A 319 8.54 5.68 -1.01
CA LEU A 319 7.84 4.40 -0.78
C LEU A 319 6.99 3.97 -1.97
N HIS A 320 6.49 4.91 -2.75
CA HIS A 320 5.46 4.63 -3.74
C HIS A 320 5.96 4.87 -5.16
N PRO A 321 5.81 3.88 -6.04
CA PRO A 321 5.94 4.09 -7.47
C PRO A 321 4.93 5.11 -7.99
N ASN A 322 5.25 5.80 -9.09
CA ASN A 322 4.28 6.53 -9.89
C ASN A 322 3.51 5.57 -10.82
N ASN A 323 2.59 6.09 -11.65
CA ASN A 323 1.79 5.25 -12.56
C ASN A 323 2.65 4.33 -13.45
N THR A 324 3.80 4.82 -13.94
CA THR A 324 4.73 4.02 -14.75
C THR A 324 5.40 2.93 -13.91
N GLY A 325 5.82 3.26 -12.69
CA GLY A 325 6.44 2.32 -11.78
C GLY A 325 5.48 1.21 -11.35
N PHE A 326 4.23 1.56 -11.02
CA PHE A 326 3.19 0.57 -10.71
C PHE A 326 2.85 -0.31 -11.93
N ALA A 327 2.80 0.26 -13.14
CA ALA A 327 2.60 -0.53 -14.36
C ALA A 327 3.72 -1.56 -14.57
N ASN A 328 4.98 -1.16 -14.39
CA ASN A 328 6.13 -2.07 -14.49
C ASN A 328 6.10 -3.15 -13.40
N ALA A 329 5.76 -2.77 -12.16
CA ALA A 329 5.59 -3.72 -11.06
C ALA A 329 4.47 -4.73 -11.36
N ALA A 330 3.34 -4.28 -11.92
CA ALA A 330 2.22 -5.14 -12.31
C ALA A 330 2.60 -6.12 -13.43
N GLU A 331 3.38 -5.69 -14.43
CA GLU A 331 3.90 -6.61 -15.46
C GLU A 331 4.71 -7.75 -14.85
N LYS A 332 5.60 -7.41 -13.93
CA LYS A 332 6.37 -8.43 -13.21
C LYS A 332 5.48 -9.29 -12.32
N PHE A 333 4.51 -8.67 -11.63
CA PHE A 333 3.58 -9.37 -10.73
C PHE A 333 2.72 -10.41 -11.46
N ARG A 334 2.27 -10.12 -12.70
CA ARG A 334 1.49 -11.06 -13.53
C ARG A 334 2.18 -12.40 -13.76
N THR A 335 3.51 -12.44 -13.73
CA THR A 335 4.26 -13.70 -13.90
C THR A 335 4.09 -14.67 -12.73
N PHE A 336 3.51 -14.21 -11.62
CA PHE A 336 3.27 -15.01 -10.41
C PHE A 336 1.78 -15.38 -10.23
N LEU A 337 0.88 -14.84 -11.06
CA LEU A 337 -0.57 -15.15 -11.07
C LEU A 337 -0.88 -16.28 -12.04
#